data_a728e1a74d97e93e8903c4c039ed71c4
#
_entry.id   a728e1a74d97e93e8903c4c039ed71c4
#
_cell.length_a   1.000
_cell.length_b   1.000
_cell.length_c   1.000
_cell.angle_alpha   90.00
_cell.angle_beta   90.00
_cell.angle_gamma   90.00
#
_symmetry.space_group_name_H-M   'P 1'
#
loop_
_entity.id
_entity.type
_entity.pdbx_description
1 polymer ?
#
loop_
_entity_poly.entity_id
_entity_poly.type
_entity_poly.pdbx_seq_one_letter_code
_entity_poly.pdbx_strand_id
1 'polypeptide(L)'
;FSCSGIIAEGLPTAVGMGMAFKREGTGRVAFAVCGEGAANQGAFHESLNLAALWKLPVVFVIEDNGWGVSVSKSQSTCVASNADRAAGYGMPGVLVKDNEVEAVYAAAGEAIARARAGEGPTLIEVETLRLWGHFEGDPQIYRPDLSDVPSQDPIPAYERQLRDARVLTDDIAEETSRWAEDRVERAIDFAKASPEPDPATALDYQFV
;
A
#
# COMPACT_ATOMS: atom_id res chain seq x y z
N PHE A 1 4.04 7.56 8.24
CA PHE A 1 4.14 6.92 9.55
C PHE A 1 5.22 5.86 9.48
N SER A 2 5.43 4.85 10.13
CA SER A 2 6.58 3.96 9.96
C SER A 2 6.24 2.73 9.10
N CYS A 3 7.25 2.04 8.59
CA CYS A 3 7.14 0.70 8.04
C CYS A 3 7.76 -0.30 9.02
N SER A 4 7.33 -1.55 8.94
CA SER A 4 7.81 -2.64 9.80
C SER A 4 8.17 -3.85 8.95
N GLY A 5 9.18 -4.60 9.38
CA GLY A 5 9.52 -5.91 8.81
C GLY A 5 8.58 -7.03 9.26
N ILE A 6 7.69 -6.78 10.22
CA ILE A 6 6.71 -7.75 10.69
C ILE A 6 5.49 -7.71 9.77
N ILE A 7 5.25 -8.81 9.07
CA ILE A 7 4.17 -8.90 8.08
C ILE A 7 2.81 -8.64 8.75
N ALA A 8 2.01 -7.75 8.14
CA ALA A 8 0.69 -7.31 8.57
C ALA A 8 0.63 -6.46 9.86
N GLU A 9 1.75 -6.10 10.51
CA GLU A 9 1.76 -5.28 11.74
C GLU A 9 1.11 -3.91 11.56
N GLY A 10 1.22 -3.30 10.39
CA GLY A 10 0.58 -2.03 10.09
C GLY A 10 -0.95 -2.03 10.19
N LEU A 11 -1.59 -3.19 10.06
CA LEU A 11 -3.04 -3.31 10.06
C LEU A 11 -3.65 -3.07 11.45
N PRO A 12 -3.24 -3.78 12.52
CA PRO A 12 -3.73 -3.50 13.88
C PRO A 12 -3.32 -2.10 14.35
N THR A 13 -2.15 -1.59 13.93
CA THR A 13 -1.74 -0.21 14.20
C THR A 13 -2.74 0.80 13.63
N ALA A 14 -3.16 0.63 12.36
CA ALA A 14 -4.17 1.47 11.72
C ALA A 14 -5.54 1.37 12.40
N VAL A 15 -5.91 0.19 12.91
CA VAL A 15 -7.13 0.01 13.73
C VAL A 15 -7.05 0.86 14.99
N GLY A 16 -5.94 0.83 15.72
CA GLY A 16 -5.71 1.67 16.90
C GLY A 16 -5.78 3.16 16.58
N MET A 17 -5.15 3.59 15.47
CA MET A 17 -5.25 4.97 14.98
C MET A 17 -6.70 5.35 14.64
N GLY A 18 -7.43 4.47 13.94
CA GLY A 18 -8.84 4.66 13.61
C GLY A 18 -9.73 4.81 14.85
N MET A 19 -9.46 4.06 15.91
CA MET A 19 -10.14 4.22 17.21
C MET A 19 -9.89 5.60 17.81
N ALA A 20 -8.64 6.06 17.80
CA ALA A 20 -8.28 7.39 18.29
C ALA A 20 -8.97 8.48 17.47
N PHE A 21 -8.90 8.42 16.14
CA PHE A 21 -9.52 9.40 15.24
C PHE A 21 -11.04 9.48 15.40
N LYS A 22 -11.69 8.32 15.53
CA LYS A 22 -13.13 8.26 15.79
C LYS A 22 -13.48 8.89 17.13
N ARG A 23 -12.71 8.62 18.19
CA ARG A 23 -12.93 9.20 19.52
C ARG A 23 -12.73 10.71 19.54
N GLU A 24 -11.72 11.20 18.80
CA GLU A 24 -11.41 12.64 18.70
C GLU A 24 -12.36 13.41 17.78
N GLY A 25 -13.10 12.74 16.91
CA GLY A 25 -14.03 13.36 15.97
C GLY A 25 -13.36 14.27 14.93
N THR A 26 -12.10 14.02 14.58
CA THR A 26 -11.27 14.90 13.74
C THR A 26 -11.50 14.75 12.24
N GLY A 27 -12.25 13.73 11.80
CA GLY A 27 -12.42 13.41 10.38
C GLY A 27 -11.15 12.82 9.71
N ARG A 28 -10.11 12.52 10.51
CA ARG A 28 -8.92 11.80 10.02
C ARG A 28 -9.26 10.37 9.67
N VAL A 29 -8.58 9.83 8.66
CA VAL A 29 -8.71 8.44 8.22
C VAL A 29 -7.34 7.78 8.27
N ALA A 30 -7.25 6.55 8.76
CA ALA A 30 -6.03 5.76 8.73
C ALA A 30 -5.99 4.92 7.45
N PHE A 31 -4.81 4.85 6.83
CA PHE A 31 -4.52 3.93 5.74
C PHE A 31 -3.57 2.85 6.22
N ALA A 32 -3.87 1.60 5.89
CA ALA A 32 -2.97 0.47 6.08
C ALA A 32 -2.74 -0.22 4.74
N VAL A 33 -1.50 -0.27 4.31
CA VAL A 33 -1.09 -0.90 3.04
C VAL A 33 -0.34 -2.18 3.34
N CYS A 34 -0.65 -3.25 2.62
CA CYS A 34 0.07 -4.52 2.70
C CYS A 34 0.04 -5.25 1.35
N GLY A 35 0.97 -6.20 1.15
CA GLY A 35 0.93 -7.08 -0.01
C GLY A 35 -0.11 -8.20 0.15
N GLU A 36 -0.46 -8.88 -0.96
CA GLU A 36 -1.44 -9.97 -0.98
C GLU A 36 -1.04 -11.16 -0.10
N GLY A 37 0.26 -11.41 0.06
CA GLY A 37 0.75 -12.45 0.97
C GLY A 37 0.40 -12.17 2.43
N ALA A 38 0.39 -10.90 2.84
CA ALA A 38 0.03 -10.47 4.19
C ALA A 38 -1.45 -10.69 4.51
N ALA A 39 -2.32 -10.77 3.51
CA ALA A 39 -3.74 -11.04 3.69
C ALA A 39 -4.04 -12.45 4.23
N ASN A 40 -3.01 -13.32 4.33
CA ASN A 40 -3.13 -14.65 4.93
C ASN A 40 -2.69 -14.69 6.42
N GLN A 41 -2.24 -13.57 6.98
CA GLN A 41 -1.90 -13.47 8.40
C GLN A 41 -3.16 -13.33 9.28
N GLY A 42 -3.13 -13.92 10.49
CA GLY A 42 -4.21 -13.78 11.46
C GLY A 42 -4.54 -12.30 11.77
N ALA A 43 -3.50 -11.47 11.93
CA ALA A 43 -3.64 -10.04 12.19
C ALA A 43 -4.45 -9.28 11.10
N PHE A 44 -4.40 -9.72 9.85
CA PHE A 44 -5.25 -9.18 8.79
C PHE A 44 -6.73 -9.38 9.12
N HIS A 45 -7.12 -10.63 9.39
CA HIS A 45 -8.52 -11.00 9.64
C HIS A 45 -9.07 -10.34 10.91
N GLU A 46 -8.29 -10.31 11.97
CA GLU A 46 -8.63 -9.68 13.24
C GLU A 46 -8.82 -8.17 13.08
N SER A 47 -7.92 -7.51 12.37
CA SER A 47 -7.96 -6.07 12.11
C SER A 47 -9.19 -5.66 11.32
N LEU A 48 -9.50 -6.38 10.24
CA LEU A 48 -10.68 -6.09 9.42
C LEU A 48 -11.97 -6.28 10.21
N ASN A 49 -12.05 -7.37 10.98
CA ASN A 49 -13.21 -7.63 11.83
C ASN A 49 -13.44 -6.52 12.87
N LEU A 50 -12.39 -6.11 13.59
CA LEU A 50 -12.50 -5.04 14.60
C LEU A 50 -12.85 -3.69 13.97
N ALA A 51 -12.21 -3.35 12.85
CA ALA A 51 -12.50 -2.10 12.15
C ALA A 51 -13.95 -2.03 11.67
N ALA A 52 -14.47 -3.12 11.11
CA ALA A 52 -15.87 -3.22 10.67
C ALA A 52 -16.85 -3.14 11.83
N LEU A 53 -16.63 -3.97 12.89
CA LEU A 53 -17.46 -4.02 14.07
C LEU A 53 -17.64 -2.64 14.73
N TRP A 54 -16.56 -1.89 14.81
CA TRP A 54 -16.57 -0.56 15.43
C TRP A 54 -16.76 0.59 14.45
N LYS A 55 -16.97 0.30 13.15
CA LYS A 55 -17.10 1.31 12.09
C LYS A 55 -16.00 2.36 12.16
N LEU A 56 -14.74 1.88 12.17
CA LEU A 56 -13.59 2.75 12.28
C LEU A 56 -13.26 3.43 10.94
N PRO A 57 -12.74 4.67 10.96
CA PRO A 57 -12.29 5.37 9.77
C PRO A 57 -10.93 4.83 9.30
N VAL A 58 -10.95 3.63 8.71
CA VAL A 58 -9.76 2.94 8.20
C VAL A 58 -10.00 2.52 6.75
N VAL A 59 -9.01 2.72 5.90
CA VAL A 59 -8.94 2.15 4.55
C VAL A 59 -7.82 1.13 4.52
N PHE A 60 -8.14 -0.12 4.21
CA PHE A 60 -7.16 -1.17 4.00
C PHE A 60 -6.87 -1.30 2.52
N VAL A 61 -5.60 -1.31 2.15
CA VAL A 61 -5.15 -1.44 0.75
C VAL A 61 -4.26 -2.66 0.63
N ILE A 62 -4.58 -3.53 -0.32
CA ILE A 62 -3.74 -4.65 -0.71
C ILE A 62 -3.10 -4.33 -2.05
N GLU A 63 -1.78 -4.32 -2.10
CA GLU A 63 -1.00 -4.29 -3.33
C GLU A 63 -0.80 -5.74 -3.79
N ASP A 64 -1.65 -6.18 -4.73
CA ASP A 64 -1.60 -7.54 -5.27
C ASP A 64 -0.73 -7.59 -6.52
N ASN A 65 0.51 -7.96 -6.34
CA ASN A 65 1.45 -8.17 -7.46
C ASN A 65 1.58 -9.66 -7.86
N GLY A 66 0.74 -10.52 -7.31
CA GLY A 66 0.70 -11.95 -7.57
C GLY A 66 1.76 -12.78 -6.85
N TRP A 67 2.63 -12.17 -6.04
CA TRP A 67 3.78 -12.84 -5.43
C TRP A 67 4.08 -12.38 -4.00
N GLY A 68 3.90 -13.28 -3.03
CA GLY A 68 4.41 -13.11 -1.67
C GLY A 68 5.87 -13.59 -1.61
N VAL A 69 6.82 -12.67 -1.81
CA VAL A 69 8.25 -12.97 -2.01
C VAL A 69 8.43 -13.92 -3.21
N SER A 70 8.62 -15.22 -2.98
CA SER A 70 8.82 -16.26 -3.98
C SER A 70 7.62 -17.22 -4.14
N VAL A 71 6.54 -17.01 -3.41
CA VAL A 71 5.32 -17.84 -3.45
C VAL A 71 4.25 -17.12 -4.25
N SER A 72 3.72 -17.77 -5.30
CA SER A 72 2.66 -17.19 -6.10
C SER A 72 1.34 -17.10 -5.30
N LYS A 73 0.51 -16.09 -5.61
CA LYS A 73 -0.83 -15.94 -5.01
C LYS A 73 -1.65 -17.23 -5.15
N SER A 74 -1.60 -17.88 -6.31
CA SER A 74 -2.35 -19.12 -6.56
C SER A 74 -1.94 -20.29 -5.67
N GLN A 75 -0.75 -20.27 -5.09
CA GLN A 75 -0.26 -21.29 -4.15
C GLN A 75 -0.58 -20.96 -2.68
N SER A 76 -0.90 -19.70 -2.38
CA SER A 76 -1.08 -19.23 -1.01
C SER A 76 -2.50 -18.75 -0.69
N THR A 77 -3.32 -18.49 -1.70
CA THR A 77 -4.63 -17.82 -1.53
C THR A 77 -5.69 -18.53 -2.36
N CYS A 78 -6.76 -19.00 -1.70
CA CYS A 78 -7.82 -19.77 -2.37
C CYS A 78 -8.89 -18.88 -3.05
N VAL A 79 -9.03 -17.61 -2.65
CA VAL A 79 -9.97 -16.67 -3.28
C VAL A 79 -9.34 -16.04 -4.51
N ALA A 80 -10.15 -15.76 -5.52
CA ALA A 80 -9.68 -15.11 -6.75
C ALA A 80 -9.20 -13.67 -6.47
N SER A 81 -9.96 -12.95 -5.63
CA SER A 81 -9.63 -11.59 -5.18
C SER A 81 -9.65 -11.54 -3.65
N ASN A 82 -8.65 -10.88 -3.05
CA ASN A 82 -8.67 -10.62 -1.62
C ASN A 82 -9.76 -9.61 -1.24
N ALA A 83 -10.20 -8.76 -2.17
CA ALA A 83 -11.35 -7.86 -1.95
C ALA A 83 -12.63 -8.64 -1.63
N ASP A 84 -12.80 -9.87 -2.14
CA ASP A 84 -13.94 -10.73 -1.84
C ASP A 84 -14.03 -11.10 -0.35
N ARG A 85 -12.90 -11.11 0.36
CA ARG A 85 -12.86 -11.38 1.81
C ARG A 85 -13.62 -10.33 2.63
N ALA A 86 -13.76 -9.11 2.11
CA ALA A 86 -14.44 -8.01 2.79
C ALA A 86 -15.89 -8.33 3.15
N ALA A 87 -16.56 -9.11 2.30
CA ALA A 87 -17.93 -9.56 2.53
C ALA A 87 -18.08 -10.35 3.85
N GLY A 88 -17.06 -11.13 4.22
CA GLY A 88 -17.02 -11.88 5.48
C GLY A 88 -17.01 -11.01 6.73
N TYR A 89 -16.64 -9.74 6.62
CA TYR A 89 -16.61 -8.75 7.71
C TYR A 89 -17.73 -7.71 7.60
N GLY A 90 -18.60 -7.83 6.61
CA GLY A 90 -19.70 -6.88 6.40
C GLY A 90 -19.25 -5.49 5.97
N MET A 91 -18.12 -5.38 5.26
CA MET A 91 -17.61 -4.11 4.71
C MET A 91 -17.46 -4.20 3.18
N PRO A 92 -17.40 -3.06 2.47
CA PRO A 92 -17.13 -3.04 1.03
C PRO A 92 -15.73 -3.58 0.71
N GLY A 93 -15.65 -4.41 -0.35
CA GLY A 93 -14.42 -4.81 -1.01
C GLY A 93 -14.41 -4.25 -2.43
N VAL A 94 -13.33 -3.60 -2.83
CA VAL A 94 -13.15 -2.97 -4.14
C VAL A 94 -11.91 -3.56 -4.79
N LEU A 95 -12.06 -4.14 -5.97
CA LEU A 95 -10.95 -4.60 -6.80
C LEU A 95 -10.68 -3.54 -7.88
N VAL A 96 -9.48 -2.97 -7.88
CA VAL A 96 -8.96 -2.11 -8.95
C VAL A 96 -8.04 -2.95 -9.82
N LYS A 97 -8.38 -3.07 -11.09
CA LYS A 97 -7.60 -3.82 -12.09
C LYS A 97 -6.67 -2.89 -12.87
N ASP A 98 -5.76 -3.53 -13.59
CA ASP A 98 -4.89 -2.89 -14.59
C ASP A 98 -3.97 -1.78 -14.04
N ASN A 99 -3.81 -1.70 -12.71
CA ASN A 99 -2.92 -0.74 -12.06
C ASN A 99 -3.17 0.73 -12.48
N GLU A 100 -4.42 1.06 -12.78
CA GLU A 100 -4.79 2.36 -13.33
C GLU A 100 -4.84 3.44 -12.23
N VAL A 101 -4.05 4.52 -12.41
CA VAL A 101 -3.85 5.56 -11.37
C VAL A 101 -5.17 6.27 -11.00
N GLU A 102 -5.98 6.64 -11.99
CA GLU A 102 -7.24 7.35 -11.74
C GLU A 102 -8.30 6.46 -11.09
N ALA A 103 -8.32 5.16 -11.42
CA ALA A 103 -9.20 4.19 -10.77
C ALA A 103 -8.83 3.99 -9.30
N VAL A 104 -7.52 3.92 -8.98
CA VAL A 104 -7.05 3.89 -7.59
C VAL A 104 -7.44 5.17 -6.85
N TYR A 105 -7.27 6.33 -7.49
CA TYR A 105 -7.66 7.62 -6.90
C TYR A 105 -9.17 7.68 -6.59
N ALA A 106 -10.00 7.25 -7.53
CA ALA A 106 -11.46 7.22 -7.35
C ALA A 106 -11.86 6.27 -6.21
N ALA A 107 -11.36 5.02 -6.22
CA ALA A 107 -11.65 4.03 -5.19
C ALA A 107 -11.21 4.51 -3.79
N ALA A 108 -10.02 5.11 -3.69
CA ALA A 108 -9.53 5.69 -2.44
C ALA A 108 -10.40 6.87 -1.98
N GLY A 109 -10.82 7.74 -2.91
CA GLY A 109 -11.71 8.87 -2.64
C GLY A 109 -13.05 8.45 -2.05
N GLU A 110 -13.69 7.45 -2.64
CA GLU A 110 -14.95 6.87 -2.14
C GLU A 110 -14.77 6.23 -0.76
N ALA A 111 -13.69 5.45 -0.56
CA ALA A 111 -13.38 4.82 0.72
C ALA A 111 -13.16 5.86 1.83
N ILE A 112 -12.44 6.95 1.54
CA ILE A 112 -12.22 8.06 2.47
C ILE A 112 -13.54 8.75 2.81
N ALA A 113 -14.37 9.06 1.81
CA ALA A 113 -15.67 9.70 2.03
C ALA A 113 -16.56 8.85 2.93
N ARG A 114 -16.63 7.55 2.67
CA ARG A 114 -17.35 6.56 3.48
C ARG A 114 -16.83 6.54 4.93
N ALA A 115 -15.51 6.46 5.10
CA ALA A 115 -14.88 6.45 6.43
C ALA A 115 -15.20 7.73 7.22
N ARG A 116 -15.14 8.90 6.58
CA ARG A 116 -15.49 10.19 7.18
C ARG A 116 -16.96 10.33 7.53
N ALA A 117 -17.83 9.71 6.75
CA ALA A 117 -19.26 9.65 7.05
C ALA A 117 -19.60 8.71 8.25
N GLY A 118 -18.60 8.01 8.82
CA GLY A 118 -18.81 7.08 9.93
C GLY A 118 -19.44 5.75 9.51
N GLU A 119 -19.44 5.45 8.22
CA GLU A 119 -20.02 4.22 7.67
C GLU A 119 -19.09 3.00 7.84
N GLY A 120 -17.84 3.23 8.22
CA GLY A 120 -16.86 2.19 8.53
C GLY A 120 -15.77 2.03 7.46
N PRO A 121 -14.97 0.95 7.56
CA PRO A 121 -13.81 0.74 6.71
C PRO A 121 -14.19 0.24 5.31
N THR A 122 -13.20 0.28 4.41
CA THR A 122 -13.25 -0.33 3.08
C THR A 122 -11.95 -1.10 2.85
N LEU A 123 -12.04 -2.27 2.20
CA LEU A 123 -10.91 -3.01 1.69
C LEU A 123 -10.76 -2.75 0.19
N ILE A 124 -9.61 -2.22 -0.22
CA ILE A 124 -9.27 -2.02 -1.63
C ILE A 124 -8.15 -3.01 -1.98
N GLU A 125 -8.32 -3.78 -3.02
CA GLU A 125 -7.25 -4.58 -3.63
C GLU A 125 -6.89 -3.94 -4.96
N VAL A 126 -5.62 -3.64 -5.15
CA VAL A 126 -5.07 -3.10 -6.40
C VAL A 126 -4.23 -4.18 -7.05
N GLU A 127 -4.68 -4.68 -8.20
CA GLU A 127 -3.84 -5.53 -9.05
C GLU A 127 -2.71 -4.68 -9.62
N THR A 128 -1.49 -5.04 -9.29
CA THR A 128 -0.29 -4.30 -9.69
C THR A 128 0.82 -5.25 -10.14
N LEU A 129 1.97 -4.73 -10.42
CA LEU A 129 3.14 -5.50 -10.82
C LEU A 129 4.36 -5.12 -10.01
N ARG A 130 5.10 -6.15 -9.61
CA ARG A 130 6.42 -5.95 -9.06
C ARG A 130 7.43 -5.91 -10.20
N LEU A 131 7.90 -4.71 -10.55
CA LEU A 131 8.80 -4.50 -11.68
C LEU A 131 10.20 -5.13 -11.47
N TRP A 132 10.67 -5.12 -10.22
CA TRP A 132 12.00 -5.58 -9.81
C TRP A 132 11.91 -6.81 -8.89
N GLY A 133 13.05 -7.30 -8.44
CA GLY A 133 13.12 -8.34 -7.41
C GLY A 133 12.47 -7.89 -6.09
N HIS A 134 12.18 -8.83 -5.21
CA HIS A 134 11.61 -8.54 -3.91
C HIS A 134 12.58 -7.77 -2.99
N PHE A 135 13.86 -8.00 -3.18
CA PHE A 135 14.96 -7.34 -2.48
C PHE A 135 16.12 -7.09 -3.46
N GLU A 136 17.04 -6.22 -3.10
CA GLU A 136 18.24 -5.96 -3.90
C GLU A 136 19.07 -7.25 -4.08
N GLY A 137 19.35 -7.60 -5.34
CA GLY A 137 20.04 -8.85 -5.69
C GLY A 137 19.15 -10.09 -5.79
N ASP A 138 17.82 -9.97 -5.70
CA ASP A 138 16.91 -11.09 -5.94
C ASP A 138 16.99 -11.56 -7.41
N PRO A 139 17.45 -12.79 -7.69
CA PRO A 139 17.61 -13.31 -9.06
C PRO A 139 16.28 -13.65 -9.74
N GLN A 140 15.17 -13.63 -9.02
CA GLN A 140 13.79 -13.86 -9.50
C GLN A 140 13.57 -15.19 -10.26
N ILE A 141 14.38 -16.20 -10.02
CA ILE A 141 14.31 -17.52 -10.71
C ILE A 141 12.98 -18.27 -10.49
N TYR A 142 12.19 -17.83 -9.52
CA TYR A 142 10.86 -18.35 -9.22
C TYR A 142 9.75 -17.76 -10.08
N ARG A 143 10.01 -16.66 -10.81
CA ARG A 143 9.05 -16.02 -11.73
C ARG A 143 9.30 -16.52 -13.15
N PRO A 144 8.25 -17.02 -13.84
CA PRO A 144 8.45 -17.75 -15.10
C PRO A 144 8.87 -16.86 -16.26
N ASP A 145 8.30 -15.69 -16.41
CA ASP A 145 8.60 -14.75 -17.50
C ASP A 145 8.50 -13.31 -17.03
N LEU A 146 9.53 -12.54 -17.29
CA LEU A 146 9.64 -11.13 -16.91
C LEU A 146 9.71 -10.21 -18.12
N SER A 147 9.67 -10.74 -19.34
CA SER A 147 9.91 -9.97 -20.58
C SER A 147 8.88 -8.85 -20.78
N ASP A 148 7.65 -9.06 -20.34
CA ASP A 148 6.53 -8.14 -20.56
C ASP A 148 6.26 -7.19 -19.37
N VAL A 149 6.92 -7.44 -18.23
CA VAL A 149 6.73 -6.65 -17.01
C VAL A 149 7.03 -5.15 -17.19
N PRO A 150 8.12 -4.74 -17.87
CA PRO A 150 8.39 -3.32 -18.06
C PRO A 150 7.34 -2.57 -18.88
N SER A 151 6.64 -3.26 -19.79
CA SER A 151 5.59 -2.65 -20.62
C SER A 151 4.34 -2.27 -19.83
N GLN A 152 4.18 -2.85 -18.64
CA GLN A 152 3.01 -2.70 -17.77
C GLN A 152 3.27 -1.70 -16.62
N ASP A 153 4.38 -0.97 -16.67
CA ASP A 153 4.66 0.11 -15.71
C ASP A 153 3.58 1.21 -15.82
N PRO A 154 2.89 1.53 -14.72
CA PRO A 154 1.82 2.52 -14.71
C PRO A 154 2.32 3.95 -14.95
N ILE A 155 3.60 4.25 -14.64
CA ILE A 155 4.14 5.62 -14.76
C ILE A 155 4.20 6.05 -16.23
N PRO A 156 4.85 5.33 -17.15
CA PRO A 156 4.83 5.71 -18.56
C PRO A 156 3.44 5.64 -19.21
N ALA A 157 2.57 4.74 -18.71
CA ALA A 157 1.21 4.64 -19.20
C ALA A 157 0.39 5.89 -18.85
N TYR A 158 0.47 6.32 -17.60
CA TYR A 158 -0.23 7.52 -17.13
C TYR A 158 0.36 8.81 -17.71
N GLU A 159 1.68 8.87 -17.90
CA GLU A 159 2.33 9.98 -18.59
C GLU A 159 1.76 10.17 -20.01
N ARG A 160 1.64 9.09 -20.80
CA ARG A 160 1.00 9.15 -22.12
C ARG A 160 -0.42 9.67 -22.05
N GLN A 161 -1.24 9.17 -21.13
CA GLN A 161 -2.61 9.62 -20.93
C GLN A 161 -2.69 11.12 -20.64
N LEU A 162 -1.85 11.63 -19.74
CA LEU A 162 -1.80 13.05 -19.41
C LEU A 162 -1.31 13.94 -20.58
N ARG A 163 -0.40 13.44 -21.41
CA ARG A 163 0.04 14.11 -22.64
C ARG A 163 -1.06 14.18 -23.67
N ASP A 164 -1.76 13.07 -23.91
CA ASP A 164 -2.89 13.00 -24.83
C ASP A 164 -4.03 13.94 -24.40
N ALA A 165 -4.26 14.05 -23.11
CA ALA A 165 -5.19 15.00 -22.51
C ALA A 165 -4.68 16.45 -22.50
N ARG A 166 -3.44 16.71 -22.92
CA ARG A 166 -2.77 18.02 -22.92
C ARG A 166 -2.64 18.65 -21.51
N VAL A 167 -2.59 17.83 -20.50
CA VAL A 167 -2.34 18.24 -19.11
C VAL A 167 -0.85 18.29 -18.81
N LEU A 168 -0.06 17.33 -19.34
CA LEU A 168 1.36 17.22 -19.12
C LEU A 168 2.11 17.74 -20.35
N THR A 169 2.95 18.77 -20.16
CA THR A 169 3.90 19.30 -21.15
C THR A 169 5.29 18.69 -20.93
N ASP A 170 6.18 18.84 -21.92
CA ASP A 170 7.58 18.37 -21.80
C ASP A 170 8.28 19.04 -20.63
N ASP A 171 8.10 20.35 -20.46
CA ASP A 171 8.71 21.12 -19.37
C ASP A 171 8.28 20.61 -17.98
N ILE A 172 6.97 20.32 -17.81
CA ILE A 172 6.45 19.78 -16.54
C ILE A 172 7.00 18.37 -16.28
N ALA A 173 7.08 17.53 -17.32
CA ALA A 173 7.62 16.19 -17.21
C ALA A 173 9.09 16.20 -16.79
N GLU A 174 9.92 17.04 -17.43
CA GLU A 174 11.32 17.22 -17.07
C GLU A 174 11.51 17.79 -15.66
N GLU A 175 10.71 18.78 -15.27
CA GLU A 175 10.77 19.37 -13.93
C GLU A 175 10.43 18.32 -12.87
N THR A 176 9.38 17.51 -13.11
CA THR A 176 8.96 16.45 -12.22
C THR A 176 10.02 15.37 -12.07
N SER A 177 10.64 14.93 -13.17
CA SER A 177 11.71 13.93 -13.14
C SER A 177 12.93 14.44 -12.35
N ARG A 178 13.38 15.67 -12.65
CA ARG A 178 14.50 16.30 -11.93
C ARG A 178 14.20 16.47 -10.44
N TRP A 179 12.98 16.85 -10.10
CA TRP A 179 12.56 16.97 -8.71
C TRP A 179 12.61 15.61 -7.98
N ALA A 180 12.15 14.54 -8.63
CA ALA A 180 12.17 13.20 -8.06
C ALA A 180 13.60 12.69 -7.83
N GLU A 181 14.48 12.84 -8.84
CA GLU A 181 15.91 12.48 -8.77
C GLU A 181 16.61 13.22 -7.64
N ASP A 182 16.48 14.55 -7.58
CA ASP A 182 17.08 15.40 -6.55
C ASP A 182 16.58 15.05 -5.12
N ARG A 183 15.31 14.64 -4.99
CA ARG A 183 14.78 14.15 -3.72
C ARG A 183 15.43 12.85 -3.25
N VAL A 184 15.65 11.91 -4.17
CA VAL A 184 16.31 10.63 -3.89
C VAL A 184 17.77 10.85 -3.53
N GLU A 185 18.51 11.65 -4.31
CA GLU A 185 19.91 11.96 -4.04
C GLU A 185 20.09 12.61 -2.66
N ARG A 186 19.28 13.62 -2.35
CA ARG A 186 19.32 14.25 -1.01
C ARG A 186 18.99 13.30 0.11
N ALA A 187 18.08 12.34 -0.09
CA ALA A 187 17.77 11.32 0.92
C ALA A 187 18.96 10.37 1.14
N ILE A 188 19.65 9.99 0.06
CA ILE A 188 20.87 9.18 0.12
C ILE A 188 21.99 9.93 0.86
N ASP A 189 22.23 11.19 0.52
CA ASP A 189 23.25 12.01 1.16
C ASP A 189 22.96 12.23 2.65
N PHE A 190 21.69 12.49 2.99
CA PHE A 190 21.25 12.58 4.37
C PHE A 190 21.53 11.28 5.13
N ALA A 191 21.17 10.12 4.55
CA ALA A 191 21.41 8.83 5.20
C ALA A 191 22.93 8.57 5.41
N LYS A 192 23.76 8.86 4.39
CA LYS A 192 25.22 8.69 4.48
C LYS A 192 25.88 9.63 5.49
N ALA A 193 25.36 10.84 5.65
CA ALA A 193 25.87 11.84 6.59
C ALA A 193 25.35 11.66 8.02
N SER A 194 24.30 10.84 8.21
CA SER A 194 23.71 10.59 9.51
C SER A 194 24.67 9.78 10.40
N PRO A 195 24.78 10.10 11.70
CA PRO A 195 25.59 9.32 12.61
C PRO A 195 25.02 7.91 12.81
N GLU A 196 25.90 6.95 13.07
CA GLU A 196 25.45 5.62 13.52
C GLU A 196 24.68 5.73 14.84
N PRO A 197 23.66 4.88 15.07
CA PRO A 197 22.94 4.84 16.34
C PRO A 197 23.90 4.53 17.51
N ASP A 198 23.76 5.22 18.63
CA ASP A 198 24.53 4.89 19.83
C ASP A 198 24.06 3.54 20.40
N PRO A 199 24.96 2.52 20.48
CA PRO A 199 24.60 1.23 21.05
C PRO A 199 24.06 1.30 22.47
N ALA A 200 24.42 2.32 23.24
CA ALA A 200 23.96 2.51 24.62
C ALA A 200 22.42 2.79 24.65
N THR A 201 21.85 3.30 23.58
CA THR A 201 20.41 3.60 23.49
C THR A 201 19.56 2.43 22.98
N ALA A 202 20.16 1.27 22.70
CA ALA A 202 19.46 0.12 22.10
C ALA A 202 18.29 -0.42 22.94
N LEU A 203 18.31 -0.19 24.25
CA LEU A 203 17.28 -0.62 25.19
C LEU A 203 16.34 0.53 25.62
N ASP A 204 16.56 1.74 25.11
CA ASP A 204 15.69 2.87 25.40
C ASP A 204 14.31 2.65 24.76
N TYR A 205 13.29 3.16 25.42
CA TYR A 205 11.90 3.11 24.94
C TYR A 205 11.28 1.71 24.78
N GLN A 206 11.89 0.67 25.36
CA GLN A 206 11.28 -0.67 25.35
C GLN A 206 10.10 -0.77 26.32
N PHE A 207 10.14 0.01 27.38
CA PHE A 207 9.07 0.09 28.39
C PHE A 207 8.82 1.57 28.73
N VAL A 208 7.57 1.93 28.82
CA VAL A 208 7.11 3.27 29.22
C VAL A 208 6.57 3.22 30.65
#